data_d660f9da636200f425701087028f061b
#
_entry.id   d660f9da636200f425701087028f061b
#
_cell.length_a   1.000
_cell.length_b   1.000
_cell.length_c   1.000
_cell.angle_alpha   90.00
_cell.angle_beta   90.00
_cell.angle_gamma   90.00
#
_symmetry.space_group_name_H-M   'P 1'
#
loop_
_entity.id
_entity.type
_entity.pdbx_description
1 polymer ?
#
loop_
_entity_poly.entity_id
_entity_poly.type
_entity_poly.pdbx_seq_one_letter_code
_entity_poly.pdbx_strand_id
1 'polypeptide(L)'
;MLQVSVLRNNTEDVKKRLAVKHFAQPELVDTIIALDDERKRLQAEFDTTQARVNAASKEIGKMMAQGNKEGAESIKADVGNWKTTLEPLKEEMAKVEKDLQDAIVILPNLPSAQVPEGRTPEDNVVVREGGIKPVLSEGAVPHWDLITQYDLVDFETGAKITGRGFPLYKGKGAKLQRALVQYFLDYNTEAGYTEYIPPFMVNEASAFATGQLPDKEGQMYHATADNFYLIPTAEVPVTNIYRDTIVKQEELPIKMTAYSPCFRREAGSFGKDVRGLNRVHQFEKVEIIQITEPEKSYDVLDEMVKHVEKLLLTLELPYRILRLCGGDMGFTSALTYDFEVFSAAQERWLEVSSVSNFESYQTHRMKCRYKDADGKMQFAHSLNGSSLALPRIVACLLENNQVADGINLPEVLHRYFGSAKI
;
A
#
# COMPACT_ATOMS: atom_id res chain seq x y z
N MET A 1 -9.00 5.85 1.87
CA MET A 1 -10.27 5.94 1.11
C MET A 1 -10.57 7.38 0.76
N LEU A 2 -11.37 7.61 -0.27
CA LEU A 2 -11.74 8.96 -0.68
C LEU A 2 -12.58 9.67 0.41
N GLN A 3 -12.44 10.98 0.52
CA GLN A 3 -13.27 11.78 1.40
C GLN A 3 -14.59 12.12 0.70
N VAL A 4 -15.72 12.01 1.41
CA VAL A 4 -17.04 12.33 0.83
C VAL A 4 -17.12 13.77 0.33
N SER A 5 -16.40 14.70 0.96
CA SER A 5 -16.29 16.09 0.50
C SER A 5 -15.69 16.21 -0.91
N VAL A 6 -14.69 15.38 -1.25
CA VAL A 6 -14.10 15.34 -2.60
C VAL A 6 -15.13 14.84 -3.62
N LEU A 7 -15.88 13.77 -3.27
CA LEU A 7 -16.93 13.22 -4.13
C LEU A 7 -18.04 14.25 -4.41
N ARG A 8 -18.43 15.01 -3.39
CA ARG A 8 -19.51 16.00 -3.45
C ARG A 8 -19.12 17.25 -4.24
N ASN A 9 -17.92 17.74 -4.01
CA ASN A 9 -17.49 19.01 -4.61
C ASN A 9 -17.18 18.92 -6.10
N ASN A 10 -16.79 17.72 -6.58
CA ASN A 10 -16.32 17.50 -7.95
C ASN A 10 -16.88 16.19 -8.54
N THR A 11 -18.17 15.91 -8.34
CA THR A 11 -18.82 14.62 -8.68
C THR A 11 -18.53 14.16 -10.12
N GLU A 12 -18.68 15.03 -11.10
CA GLU A 12 -18.46 14.69 -12.52
C GLU A 12 -16.98 14.44 -12.84
N ASP A 13 -16.06 15.20 -12.24
CA ASP A 13 -14.62 14.97 -12.39
C ASP A 13 -14.22 13.64 -11.74
N VAL A 14 -14.75 13.36 -10.56
CA VAL A 14 -14.53 12.06 -9.86
C VAL A 14 -14.97 10.91 -10.74
N LYS A 15 -16.17 10.95 -11.35
CA LYS A 15 -16.67 9.91 -12.24
C LYS A 15 -15.77 9.74 -13.47
N LYS A 16 -15.30 10.82 -14.07
CA LYS A 16 -14.35 10.80 -15.20
C LYS A 16 -13.02 10.15 -14.79
N ARG A 17 -12.46 10.52 -13.64
CA ARG A 17 -11.21 9.95 -13.14
C ARG A 17 -11.35 8.47 -12.77
N LEU A 18 -12.48 8.04 -12.21
CA LEU A 18 -12.79 6.62 -11.97
C LEU A 18 -12.89 5.83 -13.28
N ALA A 19 -13.38 6.44 -14.37
CA ALA A 19 -13.43 5.82 -15.69
C ALA A 19 -12.01 5.53 -16.24
N VAL A 20 -10.99 6.34 -15.91
CA VAL A 20 -9.59 6.07 -16.29
C VAL A 20 -9.10 4.74 -15.69
N LYS A 21 -9.54 4.39 -14.47
CA LYS A 21 -9.29 3.08 -13.83
C LYS A 21 -10.28 1.98 -14.24
N HIS A 22 -11.12 2.23 -15.22
CA HIS A 22 -12.17 1.31 -15.67
C HIS A 22 -13.09 0.85 -14.54
N PHE A 23 -13.35 1.70 -13.55
CA PHE A 23 -14.26 1.37 -12.46
C PHE A 23 -15.69 1.19 -12.99
N ALA A 24 -16.26 0.00 -12.73
CA ALA A 24 -17.50 -0.45 -13.39
C ALA A 24 -18.78 0.21 -12.84
N GLN A 25 -18.73 0.89 -11.70
CA GLN A 25 -19.89 1.40 -10.96
C GLN A 25 -19.77 2.90 -10.63
N PRO A 26 -19.61 3.80 -11.60
CA PRO A 26 -19.43 5.23 -11.34
C PRO A 26 -20.63 5.87 -10.60
N GLU A 27 -21.84 5.32 -10.72
CA GLU A 27 -23.06 5.73 -10.01
C GLU A 27 -22.98 5.51 -8.50
N LEU A 28 -22.03 4.70 -8.03
CA LEU A 28 -21.79 4.51 -6.61
C LEU A 28 -21.40 5.83 -5.90
N VAL A 29 -20.82 6.79 -6.65
CA VAL A 29 -20.49 8.11 -6.15
C VAL A 29 -21.76 8.85 -5.69
N ASP A 30 -22.85 8.78 -6.48
CA ASP A 30 -24.13 9.42 -6.13
C ASP A 30 -24.77 8.72 -4.92
N THR A 31 -24.69 7.39 -4.86
CA THR A 31 -25.17 6.61 -3.72
C THR A 31 -24.46 7.00 -2.43
N ILE A 32 -23.13 7.15 -2.46
CA ILE A 32 -22.33 7.56 -1.30
C ILE A 32 -22.73 8.96 -0.83
N ILE A 33 -22.94 9.91 -1.77
CA ILE A 33 -23.40 11.26 -1.45
C ILE A 33 -24.76 11.24 -0.79
N ALA A 34 -25.70 10.44 -1.32
CA ALA A 34 -27.04 10.28 -0.73
C ALA A 34 -27.00 9.65 0.67
N LEU A 35 -26.18 8.63 0.88
CA LEU A 35 -25.99 8.03 2.20
C LEU A 35 -25.37 9.02 3.22
N ASP A 36 -24.44 9.85 2.80
CA ASP A 36 -23.88 10.90 3.67
C ASP A 36 -24.92 11.99 4.02
N ASP A 37 -25.81 12.34 3.09
CA ASP A 37 -26.91 13.26 3.35
C ASP A 37 -27.90 12.69 4.35
N GLU A 38 -28.25 11.41 4.20
CA GLU A 38 -29.12 10.71 5.12
C GLU A 38 -28.49 10.57 6.51
N ARG A 39 -27.20 10.23 6.57
CA ARG A 39 -26.43 10.20 7.83
C ARG A 39 -26.49 11.56 8.56
N LYS A 40 -26.30 12.67 7.82
CA LYS A 40 -26.37 14.02 8.38
C LYS A 40 -27.78 14.38 8.86
N ARG A 41 -28.80 13.99 8.10
CA ARG A 41 -30.21 14.19 8.48
C ARG A 41 -30.53 13.48 9.80
N LEU A 42 -30.21 12.20 9.88
CA LEU A 42 -30.44 11.38 11.07
C LEU A 42 -29.65 11.89 12.29
N GLN A 43 -28.38 12.30 12.09
CA GLN A 43 -27.57 12.88 13.16
C GLN A 43 -28.21 14.17 13.71
N ALA A 44 -28.67 15.07 12.84
CA ALA A 44 -29.31 16.32 13.25
C ALA A 44 -30.64 16.06 14.01
N GLU A 45 -31.42 15.06 13.59
CA GLU A 45 -32.66 14.66 14.24
C GLU A 45 -32.37 14.04 15.62
N PHE A 46 -31.38 13.17 15.72
CA PHE A 46 -30.92 12.58 16.99
C PHE A 46 -30.44 13.66 17.97
N ASP A 47 -29.55 14.56 17.52
CA ASP A 47 -28.97 15.63 18.35
C ASP A 47 -30.07 16.57 18.85
N THR A 48 -31.04 16.93 18.00
CA THR A 48 -32.18 17.76 18.35
C THR A 48 -33.07 17.10 19.41
N THR A 49 -33.39 15.84 19.22
CA THR A 49 -34.23 15.06 20.16
C THR A 49 -33.50 14.85 21.48
N GLN A 50 -32.23 14.51 21.47
CA GLN A 50 -31.40 14.35 22.67
C GLN A 50 -31.27 15.66 23.45
N ALA A 51 -31.13 16.80 22.77
CA ALA A 51 -31.09 18.13 23.38
C ALA A 51 -32.41 18.45 24.08
N ARG A 52 -33.58 18.10 23.46
CA ARG A 52 -34.91 18.23 24.09
C ARG A 52 -35.04 17.39 25.37
N VAL A 53 -34.62 16.12 25.31
CA VAL A 53 -34.61 15.22 26.47
C VAL A 53 -33.75 15.79 27.60
N ASN A 54 -32.58 16.32 27.29
CA ASN A 54 -31.66 16.87 28.29
C ASN A 54 -32.23 18.16 28.93
N ALA A 55 -32.82 19.05 28.13
CA ALA A 55 -33.45 20.28 28.61
C ALA A 55 -34.67 19.98 29.52
N ALA A 56 -35.56 19.11 29.06
CA ALA A 56 -36.74 18.69 29.81
C ALA A 56 -36.37 17.94 31.13
N SER A 57 -35.32 17.14 31.11
CA SER A 57 -34.83 16.46 32.32
C SER A 57 -34.35 17.45 33.40
N LYS A 58 -33.69 18.54 32.97
CA LYS A 58 -33.29 19.64 33.88
C LYS A 58 -34.51 20.39 34.44
N GLU A 59 -35.55 20.59 33.62
CA GLU A 59 -36.77 21.29 34.02
C GLU A 59 -37.58 20.44 35.01
N ILE A 60 -37.70 19.15 34.78
CA ILE A 60 -38.31 18.22 35.75
C ILE A 60 -37.62 18.34 37.11
N GLY A 61 -36.28 18.37 37.15
CA GLY A 61 -35.50 18.55 38.37
C GLY A 61 -35.84 19.86 39.11
N LYS A 62 -36.00 20.96 38.39
CA LYS A 62 -36.37 22.26 38.94
C LYS A 62 -37.82 22.22 39.52
N MET A 63 -38.78 21.70 38.75
CA MET A 63 -40.16 21.61 39.15
C MET A 63 -40.34 20.71 40.39
N MET A 64 -39.65 19.59 40.46
CA MET A 64 -39.66 18.73 41.62
C MET A 64 -39.09 19.42 42.86
N ALA A 65 -38.01 20.21 42.73
CA ALA A 65 -37.45 21.01 43.83
C ALA A 65 -38.40 22.12 44.31
N GLN A 66 -39.27 22.62 43.44
CA GLN A 66 -40.30 23.64 43.73
C GLN A 66 -41.62 23.07 44.20
N GLY A 67 -41.74 21.72 44.30
CA GLY A 67 -42.97 21.04 44.75
C GLY A 67 -44.06 20.89 43.67
N ASN A 68 -43.80 21.34 42.43
CA ASN A 68 -44.73 21.25 41.30
C ASN A 68 -44.69 19.85 40.66
N LYS A 69 -45.34 18.90 41.32
CA LYS A 69 -45.34 17.46 40.89
C LYS A 69 -46.15 17.27 39.59
N GLU A 70 -47.25 17.97 39.45
CA GLU A 70 -48.15 17.82 38.28
C GLU A 70 -47.48 18.28 36.99
N GLY A 71 -46.84 19.46 37.01
CA GLY A 71 -46.02 19.93 35.87
C GLY A 71 -44.84 19.01 35.53
N ALA A 72 -44.19 18.46 36.58
CA ALA A 72 -43.08 17.51 36.37
C ALA A 72 -43.53 16.20 35.70
N GLU A 73 -44.74 15.71 36.03
CA GLU A 73 -45.30 14.46 35.49
C GLU A 73 -45.67 14.60 34.00
N SER A 74 -46.23 15.76 33.60
CA SER A 74 -46.51 16.06 32.19
C SER A 74 -45.25 16.03 31.34
N ILE A 75 -44.17 16.70 31.78
CA ILE A 75 -42.88 16.72 31.05
C ILE A 75 -42.23 15.33 31.04
N LYS A 76 -42.38 14.51 32.08
CA LYS A 76 -41.88 13.13 32.09
C LYS A 76 -42.52 12.26 30.99
N ALA A 77 -43.80 12.44 30.69
CA ALA A 77 -44.47 11.73 29.60
C ALA A 77 -43.83 12.07 28.24
N ASP A 78 -43.57 13.35 27.98
CA ASP A 78 -42.91 13.82 26.77
C ASP A 78 -41.49 13.27 26.66
N VAL A 79 -40.73 13.30 27.77
CA VAL A 79 -39.38 12.71 27.82
C VAL A 79 -39.43 11.20 27.54
N GLY A 80 -40.45 10.50 28.03
CA GLY A 80 -40.67 9.10 27.71
C GLY A 80 -40.86 8.86 26.23
N ASN A 81 -41.73 9.64 25.57
CA ASN A 81 -41.99 9.56 24.15
C ASN A 81 -40.70 9.86 23.31
N TRP A 82 -39.97 10.93 23.64
CA TRP A 82 -38.74 11.26 22.93
C TRP A 82 -37.65 10.19 23.11
N LYS A 83 -37.52 9.59 24.28
CA LYS A 83 -36.59 8.48 24.51
C LYS A 83 -36.96 7.25 23.68
N THR A 84 -38.26 6.98 23.51
CA THR A 84 -38.72 5.85 22.67
C THR A 84 -38.35 6.08 21.18
N THR A 85 -38.23 7.33 20.70
CA THR A 85 -37.79 7.62 19.31
C THR A 85 -36.27 7.57 19.14
N LEU A 86 -35.48 7.74 20.20
CA LEU A 86 -34.02 7.76 20.11
C LEU A 86 -33.41 6.41 19.76
N GLU A 87 -33.94 5.28 20.26
CA GLU A 87 -33.40 3.97 19.99
C GLU A 87 -33.52 3.56 18.50
N PRO A 88 -34.69 3.69 17.84
CA PRO A 88 -34.82 3.47 16.42
C PRO A 88 -33.91 4.38 15.59
N LEU A 89 -33.75 5.67 15.99
CA LEU A 89 -32.82 6.58 15.29
C LEU A 89 -31.36 6.13 15.38
N LYS A 90 -30.93 5.59 16.53
CA LYS A 90 -29.57 5.04 16.66
C LYS A 90 -29.35 3.83 15.76
N GLU A 91 -30.32 2.93 15.70
CA GLU A 91 -30.25 1.74 14.85
C GLU A 91 -30.16 2.13 13.37
N GLU A 92 -30.99 3.10 12.95
CA GLU A 92 -30.97 3.62 11.58
C GLU A 92 -29.66 4.33 11.24
N MET A 93 -29.15 5.18 12.15
CA MET A 93 -27.84 5.81 12.02
C MET A 93 -26.73 4.77 11.86
N ALA A 94 -26.67 3.75 12.72
CA ALA A 94 -25.67 2.70 12.65
C ALA A 94 -25.74 1.93 11.32
N LYS A 95 -26.97 1.68 10.82
CA LYS A 95 -27.16 1.06 9.50
C LYS A 95 -26.63 1.94 8.40
N VAL A 96 -27.01 3.21 8.34
CA VAL A 96 -26.59 4.17 7.29
C VAL A 96 -25.06 4.38 7.35
N GLU A 97 -24.46 4.47 8.53
CA GLU A 97 -23.01 4.55 8.70
C GLU A 97 -22.29 3.33 8.12
N LYS A 98 -22.84 2.14 8.39
CA LYS A 98 -22.32 0.90 7.85
C LYS A 98 -22.45 0.86 6.33
N ASP A 99 -23.63 1.16 5.79
CA ASP A 99 -23.87 1.17 4.35
C ASP A 99 -22.97 2.20 3.63
N LEU A 100 -22.74 3.37 4.22
CA LEU A 100 -21.81 4.38 3.73
C LEU A 100 -20.37 3.86 3.74
N GLN A 101 -19.92 3.22 4.82
CA GLN A 101 -18.59 2.65 4.91
C GLN A 101 -18.38 1.52 3.91
N ASP A 102 -19.35 0.63 3.76
CA ASP A 102 -19.31 -0.48 2.81
C ASP A 102 -19.25 0.04 1.36
N ALA A 103 -19.99 1.11 1.05
CA ALA A 103 -20.00 1.73 -0.27
C ALA A 103 -18.67 2.44 -0.58
N ILE A 104 -18.15 3.27 0.33
CA ILE A 104 -16.96 4.08 0.07
C ILE A 104 -15.67 3.24 -0.02
N VAL A 105 -15.63 2.09 0.65
CA VAL A 105 -14.47 1.17 0.63
C VAL A 105 -14.29 0.50 -0.73
N ILE A 106 -15.35 0.42 -1.54
CA ILE A 106 -15.32 -0.16 -2.89
C ILE A 106 -14.66 0.79 -3.90
N LEU A 107 -14.70 2.11 -3.66
CA LEU A 107 -14.11 3.09 -4.58
C LEU A 107 -12.58 3.01 -4.57
N PRO A 108 -11.94 2.85 -5.74
CA PRO A 108 -10.49 3.01 -5.86
C PRO A 108 -10.08 4.46 -5.61
N ASN A 109 -8.79 4.67 -5.39
CA ASN A 109 -8.24 6.02 -5.38
C ASN A 109 -8.35 6.66 -6.77
N LEU A 110 -8.46 7.98 -6.80
CA LEU A 110 -8.55 8.74 -8.05
C LEU A 110 -7.17 8.82 -8.71
N PRO A 111 -7.05 8.45 -9.99
CA PRO A 111 -5.78 8.60 -10.72
C PRO A 111 -5.45 10.08 -10.92
N SER A 112 -4.17 10.42 -10.84
CA SER A 112 -3.64 11.72 -11.22
C SER A 112 -3.92 12.02 -12.70
N ALA A 113 -3.97 13.31 -13.05
CA ALA A 113 -4.08 13.73 -14.45
C ALA A 113 -2.89 13.28 -15.33
N GLN A 114 -1.78 12.84 -14.72
CA GLN A 114 -0.61 12.31 -15.43
C GLN A 114 -0.75 10.83 -15.83
N VAL A 115 -1.77 10.13 -15.33
CA VAL A 115 -2.00 8.71 -15.62
C VAL A 115 -2.48 8.56 -17.06
N PRO A 116 -1.77 7.78 -17.92
CA PRO A 116 -2.21 7.54 -19.27
C PRO A 116 -3.47 6.67 -19.32
N GLU A 117 -4.27 6.87 -20.35
CA GLU A 117 -5.35 5.94 -20.68
C GLU A 117 -4.77 4.60 -21.10
N GLY A 118 -5.43 3.52 -20.74
CA GLY A 118 -5.00 2.16 -21.08
C GLY A 118 -5.71 1.13 -20.23
N ARG A 119 -5.70 -0.13 -20.67
CA ARG A 119 -6.41 -1.24 -20.02
C ARG A 119 -5.49 -2.32 -19.50
N THR A 120 -4.33 -2.47 -20.11
CA THR A 120 -3.42 -3.60 -19.88
C THR A 120 -1.99 -3.10 -19.72
N PRO A 121 -1.06 -3.91 -19.20
CA PRO A 121 0.35 -3.53 -19.05
C PRO A 121 1.03 -3.06 -20.34
N GLU A 122 0.55 -3.49 -21.51
CA GLU A 122 1.06 -3.08 -22.82
C GLU A 122 0.78 -1.59 -23.12
N ASP A 123 -0.20 -0.99 -22.44
CA ASP A 123 -0.55 0.42 -22.57
C ASP A 123 0.28 1.34 -21.65
N ASN A 124 1.15 0.77 -20.82
CA ASN A 124 2.04 1.52 -19.95
C ASN A 124 3.06 2.32 -20.77
N VAL A 125 3.36 3.53 -20.31
CA VAL A 125 4.26 4.44 -21.02
C VAL A 125 5.67 4.35 -20.48
N VAL A 126 6.63 3.95 -21.31
CA VAL A 126 8.06 4.03 -20.99
C VAL A 126 8.46 5.50 -20.90
N VAL A 127 8.83 5.96 -19.71
CA VAL A 127 9.26 7.35 -19.47
C VAL A 127 10.76 7.52 -19.43
N ARG A 128 11.51 6.45 -19.18
CA ARG A 128 12.97 6.45 -19.15
C ARG A 128 13.53 5.04 -19.31
N GLU A 129 14.71 4.95 -19.93
CA GLU A 129 15.50 3.72 -20.02
C GLU A 129 16.96 4.02 -19.72
N GLY A 130 17.71 3.03 -19.22
CA GLY A 130 19.13 3.17 -18.92
C GLY A 130 19.82 1.82 -18.75
N GLY A 131 21.14 1.89 -18.59
CA GLY A 131 22.01 0.71 -18.55
C GLY A 131 22.25 0.08 -19.93
N ILE A 132 23.12 -0.89 -19.98
CA ILE A 132 23.51 -1.59 -21.22
C ILE A 132 23.02 -3.02 -21.13
N LYS A 133 22.20 -3.46 -22.09
CA LYS A 133 21.80 -4.86 -22.21
C LYS A 133 23.03 -5.70 -22.52
N PRO A 134 23.37 -6.70 -21.69
CA PRO A 134 24.54 -7.51 -21.92
C PRO A 134 24.33 -8.44 -23.12
N VAL A 135 25.40 -8.66 -23.86
CA VAL A 135 25.46 -9.73 -24.86
C VAL A 135 26.02 -10.96 -24.17
N LEU A 136 25.19 -11.97 -24.00
CA LEU A 136 25.58 -13.20 -23.33
C LEU A 136 26.47 -14.07 -24.24
N SER A 137 27.39 -14.80 -23.62
CA SER A 137 28.22 -15.78 -24.32
C SER A 137 27.40 -16.98 -24.78
N GLU A 138 27.92 -17.73 -25.79
CA GLU A 138 27.33 -18.99 -26.20
C GLU A 138 27.24 -19.95 -25.01
N GLY A 139 26.09 -20.62 -24.83
CA GLY A 139 25.83 -21.52 -23.70
C GLY A 139 25.32 -20.83 -22.45
N ALA A 140 25.07 -19.53 -22.45
CA ALA A 140 24.41 -18.84 -21.35
C ALA A 140 23.01 -19.40 -21.08
N VAL A 141 22.64 -19.52 -19.79
CA VAL A 141 21.40 -20.17 -19.35
C VAL A 141 20.58 -19.25 -18.42
N PRO A 142 19.27 -19.44 -18.30
CA PRO A 142 18.45 -18.70 -17.38
C PRO A 142 18.77 -18.98 -15.91
N HIS A 143 18.35 -18.08 -15.02
CA HIS A 143 18.66 -18.15 -13.58
C HIS A 143 18.24 -19.46 -12.91
N TRP A 144 17.16 -20.12 -13.33
CA TRP A 144 16.74 -21.41 -12.75
C TRP A 144 17.72 -22.55 -13.01
N ASP A 145 18.52 -22.48 -14.08
CA ASP A 145 19.60 -23.42 -14.35
C ASP A 145 20.86 -23.01 -13.57
N LEU A 146 21.17 -21.69 -13.50
CA LEU A 146 22.29 -21.16 -12.71
C LEU A 146 22.15 -21.43 -11.21
N ILE A 147 20.95 -21.24 -10.61
CA ILE A 147 20.75 -21.54 -9.19
C ILE A 147 20.92 -23.01 -8.86
N THR A 148 20.66 -23.91 -9.81
CA THR A 148 20.93 -25.36 -9.67
C THR A 148 22.41 -25.64 -9.85
N GLN A 149 23.03 -25.10 -10.89
CA GLN A 149 24.44 -25.29 -11.21
C GLN A 149 25.37 -24.85 -10.08
N TYR A 150 25.10 -23.70 -9.48
CA TYR A 150 25.90 -23.11 -8.38
C TYR A 150 25.35 -23.41 -6.99
N ASP A 151 24.32 -24.25 -6.88
CA ASP A 151 23.71 -24.69 -5.62
C ASP A 151 23.25 -23.51 -4.72
N LEU A 152 22.57 -22.52 -5.30
CA LEU A 152 22.20 -21.26 -4.64
C LEU A 152 20.81 -21.30 -4.01
N VAL A 153 19.85 -22.01 -4.65
CA VAL A 153 18.45 -22.10 -4.22
C VAL A 153 17.94 -23.51 -4.47
N ASP A 154 17.31 -24.08 -3.46
CA ASP A 154 16.73 -25.42 -3.49
C ASP A 154 15.20 -25.34 -3.39
N PHE A 155 14.52 -25.39 -4.55
CA PHE A 155 13.07 -25.38 -4.61
C PHE A 155 12.41 -26.70 -4.22
N GLU A 156 13.12 -27.83 -4.38
CA GLU A 156 12.60 -29.15 -4.00
C GLU A 156 12.48 -29.24 -2.48
N THR A 157 13.56 -28.92 -1.78
CA THR A 157 13.54 -28.89 -0.31
C THR A 157 12.59 -27.81 0.23
N GLY A 158 12.53 -26.64 -0.40
CA GLY A 158 11.56 -25.60 -0.06
C GLY A 158 10.10 -26.08 -0.19
N ALA A 159 9.80 -26.76 -1.28
CA ALA A 159 8.47 -27.36 -1.49
C ALA A 159 8.15 -28.47 -0.47
N LYS A 160 9.14 -29.26 -0.06
CA LYS A 160 9.01 -30.28 0.99
C LYS A 160 8.69 -29.67 2.37
N ILE A 161 9.31 -28.52 2.69
CA ILE A 161 9.14 -27.85 3.98
C ILE A 161 7.80 -27.15 4.08
N THR A 162 7.37 -26.43 3.01
CA THR A 162 6.20 -25.54 3.04
C THR A 162 5.22 -25.82 1.91
N GLY A 163 5.71 -25.86 0.67
CA GLY A 163 4.91 -26.01 -0.53
C GLY A 163 5.60 -25.43 -1.76
N ARG A 164 5.04 -25.64 -2.96
CA ARG A 164 5.58 -25.08 -4.19
C ARG A 164 5.58 -23.55 -4.13
N GLY A 165 6.60 -22.93 -4.73
CA GLY A 165 6.75 -21.48 -4.74
C GLY A 165 7.42 -20.89 -3.49
N PHE A 166 7.92 -21.72 -2.57
CA PHE A 166 8.74 -21.30 -1.44
C PHE A 166 10.20 -21.66 -1.69
N PRO A 167 11.08 -20.71 -2.02
CA PRO A 167 12.49 -20.97 -2.26
C PRO A 167 13.26 -21.20 -0.96
N LEU A 168 14.19 -22.15 -0.94
CA LEU A 168 15.18 -22.32 0.12
C LEU A 168 16.53 -21.81 -0.38
N TYR A 169 16.93 -20.62 -0.01
CA TYR A 169 18.26 -20.10 -0.31
C TYR A 169 19.31 -20.78 0.56
N LYS A 170 20.43 -21.16 -0.03
CA LYS A 170 21.53 -21.81 0.70
C LYS A 170 22.91 -21.36 0.24
N GLY A 171 23.92 -21.57 1.05
CA GLY A 171 25.30 -21.28 0.72
C GLY A 171 25.53 -19.85 0.21
N LYS A 172 26.12 -19.75 -0.99
CA LYS A 172 26.38 -18.46 -1.65
C LYS A 172 25.07 -17.73 -2.01
N GLY A 173 23.97 -18.44 -2.29
CA GLY A 173 22.66 -17.84 -2.56
C GLY A 173 22.11 -17.09 -1.34
N ALA A 174 22.12 -17.72 -0.17
CA ALA A 174 21.72 -17.07 1.08
C ALA A 174 22.65 -15.89 1.44
N LYS A 175 23.96 -16.02 1.15
CA LYS A 175 24.91 -14.92 1.34
C LYS A 175 24.63 -13.73 0.41
N LEU A 176 24.25 -13.98 -0.86
CA LEU A 176 23.89 -12.95 -1.82
C LEU A 176 22.63 -12.21 -1.39
N GLN A 177 21.58 -12.92 -0.94
CA GLN A 177 20.37 -12.30 -0.40
C GLN A 177 20.71 -11.33 0.75
N ARG A 178 21.48 -11.79 1.72
CA ARG A 178 21.87 -10.95 2.86
C ARG A 178 22.73 -9.75 2.44
N ALA A 179 23.64 -9.93 1.47
CA ALA A 179 24.48 -8.86 0.93
C ALA A 179 23.63 -7.77 0.25
N LEU A 180 22.64 -8.16 -0.54
CA LEU A 180 21.70 -7.23 -1.19
C LEU A 180 20.85 -6.48 -0.17
N VAL A 181 20.26 -7.18 0.82
CA VAL A 181 19.49 -6.55 1.90
C VAL A 181 20.32 -5.50 2.62
N GLN A 182 21.53 -5.86 3.04
CA GLN A 182 22.41 -4.94 3.76
C GLN A 182 22.78 -3.74 2.88
N TYR A 183 23.14 -3.96 1.62
CA TYR A 183 23.47 -2.87 0.71
C TYR A 183 22.29 -1.92 0.49
N PHE A 184 21.07 -2.42 0.29
CA PHE A 184 19.89 -1.58 0.06
C PHE A 184 19.51 -0.77 1.30
N LEU A 185 19.62 -1.36 2.49
CA LEU A 185 19.38 -0.64 3.75
C LEU A 185 20.42 0.46 3.99
N ASP A 186 21.71 0.16 3.80
CA ASP A 186 22.78 1.15 3.91
C ASP A 186 22.56 2.30 2.91
N TYR A 187 22.24 1.98 1.66
CA TYR A 187 21.95 2.96 0.61
C TYR A 187 20.77 3.89 0.96
N ASN A 188 19.71 3.33 1.53
CA ASN A 188 18.54 4.12 1.95
C ASN A 188 18.84 4.98 3.18
N THR A 189 19.54 4.44 4.18
CA THR A 189 19.87 5.18 5.39
C THR A 189 20.86 6.32 5.13
N GLU A 190 21.81 6.12 4.23
CA GLU A 190 22.70 7.19 3.72
C GLU A 190 21.93 8.32 3.01
N ALA A 191 20.75 8.02 2.42
CA ALA A 191 19.85 9.01 1.83
C ALA A 191 18.87 9.65 2.83
N GLY A 192 19.04 9.38 4.13
CA GLY A 192 18.26 9.98 5.22
C GLY A 192 16.96 9.26 5.57
N TYR A 193 16.78 8.02 5.12
CA TYR A 193 15.68 7.18 5.60
C TYR A 193 16.00 6.58 6.96
N THR A 194 15.04 6.61 7.88
CA THR A 194 15.14 5.91 9.16
C THR A 194 14.78 4.43 8.96
N GLU A 195 15.70 3.54 9.37
CA GLU A 195 15.46 2.09 9.28
C GLU A 195 14.56 1.61 10.42
N TYR A 196 13.62 0.72 10.07
CA TYR A 196 12.74 0.01 10.99
C TYR A 196 12.80 -1.49 10.75
N ILE A 197 12.66 -2.28 11.80
CA ILE A 197 12.42 -3.72 11.75
C ILE A 197 11.00 -3.95 12.27
N PRO A 198 10.01 -4.06 11.37
CA PRO A 198 8.60 -4.16 11.76
C PRO A 198 8.20 -5.61 12.09
N PRO A 199 7.07 -5.81 12.79
CA PRO A 199 6.41 -7.11 12.85
C PRO A 199 6.02 -7.62 11.46
N PHE A 200 6.15 -8.94 11.22
CA PHE A 200 5.78 -9.56 9.93
C PHE A 200 4.34 -10.07 9.90
N MET A 201 3.63 -9.94 11.00
CA MET A 201 2.20 -10.16 11.11
C MET A 201 1.54 -8.87 11.57
N VAL A 202 0.37 -8.56 11.00
CA VAL A 202 -0.39 -7.36 11.31
C VAL A 202 -1.84 -7.69 11.64
N ASN A 203 -2.49 -6.83 12.41
CA ASN A 203 -3.93 -6.93 12.65
C ASN A 203 -4.75 -6.41 11.44
N GLU A 204 -6.03 -6.71 11.45
CA GLU A 204 -6.99 -6.31 10.42
C GLU A 204 -6.99 -4.79 10.17
N ALA A 205 -6.94 -3.99 11.23
CA ALA A 205 -6.93 -2.52 11.13
C ALA A 205 -5.70 -1.99 10.37
N SER A 206 -4.54 -2.62 10.53
CA SER A 206 -3.32 -2.25 9.79
C SER A 206 -3.41 -2.66 8.33
N ALA A 207 -3.92 -3.85 8.03
CA ALA A 207 -4.12 -4.30 6.65
C ALA A 207 -5.19 -3.46 5.92
N PHE A 208 -6.23 -3.05 6.63
CA PHE A 208 -7.26 -2.14 6.10
C PHE A 208 -6.71 -0.74 5.81
N ALA A 209 -5.88 -0.20 6.69
CA ALA A 209 -5.35 1.16 6.60
C ALA A 209 -4.57 1.41 5.29
N THR A 210 -3.75 0.45 4.87
CA THR A 210 -2.96 0.53 3.62
C THR A 210 -3.70 0.00 2.39
N GLY A 211 -4.91 -0.58 2.56
CA GLY A 211 -5.75 -1.01 1.46
C GLY A 211 -5.59 -2.47 1.04
N GLN A 212 -4.89 -3.28 1.83
CA GLN A 212 -4.80 -4.73 1.61
C GLN A 212 -6.13 -5.44 1.90
N LEU A 213 -6.94 -4.87 2.80
CA LEU A 213 -8.30 -5.31 3.08
C LEU A 213 -9.34 -4.28 2.59
N PRO A 214 -10.51 -4.75 2.11
CA PRO A 214 -10.89 -6.15 1.89
C PRO A 214 -10.04 -6.80 0.77
N ASP A 215 -9.57 -8.02 1.02
CA ASP A 215 -8.72 -8.78 0.08
C ASP A 215 -9.57 -9.36 -1.06
N LYS A 216 -9.77 -8.54 -2.10
CA LYS A 216 -10.60 -8.90 -3.27
C LYS A 216 -9.94 -9.96 -4.17
N GLU A 217 -8.62 -10.07 -4.13
CA GLU A 217 -7.83 -10.93 -4.98
C GLU A 217 -7.37 -12.21 -4.28
N GLY A 218 -7.63 -12.34 -2.98
CA GLY A 218 -7.24 -13.50 -2.18
C GLY A 218 -5.72 -13.64 -2.02
N GLN A 219 -4.99 -12.52 -1.94
CA GLN A 219 -3.52 -12.51 -1.88
C GLN A 219 -2.96 -12.66 -0.48
N MET A 220 -3.74 -12.36 0.55
CA MET A 220 -3.26 -12.36 1.93
C MET A 220 -3.24 -13.76 2.56
N TYR A 221 -2.13 -14.11 3.21
CA TYR A 221 -2.10 -15.22 4.16
C TYR A 221 -2.72 -14.78 5.49
N HIS A 222 -3.72 -15.52 5.98
CA HIS A 222 -4.46 -15.21 7.19
C HIS A 222 -4.30 -16.30 8.25
N ALA A 223 -3.75 -15.93 9.41
CA ALA A 223 -3.71 -16.76 10.61
C ALA A 223 -5.03 -16.61 11.35
N THR A 224 -6.02 -17.46 11.04
CA THR A 224 -7.41 -17.32 11.45
C THR A 224 -7.62 -17.45 12.97
N ALA A 225 -6.79 -18.23 13.67
CA ALA A 225 -6.92 -18.43 15.12
C ALA A 225 -6.72 -17.12 15.91
N ASP A 226 -5.81 -16.27 15.46
CA ASP A 226 -5.45 -15.03 16.14
C ASP A 226 -5.93 -13.78 15.37
N ASN A 227 -6.56 -13.95 14.22
CA ASN A 227 -6.97 -12.90 13.29
C ASN A 227 -5.81 -11.97 12.91
N PHE A 228 -4.64 -12.55 12.57
CA PHE A 228 -3.49 -11.83 12.06
C PHE A 228 -3.23 -12.18 10.59
N TYR A 229 -2.63 -11.24 9.87
CA TYR A 229 -2.27 -11.38 8.46
C TYR A 229 -0.75 -11.33 8.31
N LEU A 230 -0.17 -12.25 7.53
CA LEU A 230 1.23 -12.15 7.13
C LEU A 230 1.34 -10.98 6.13
N ILE A 231 2.36 -10.15 6.28
CA ILE A 231 2.52 -8.96 5.46
C ILE A 231 2.92 -9.31 4.02
N PRO A 232 2.28 -8.70 3.01
CA PRO A 232 2.69 -8.82 1.61
C PRO A 232 3.80 -7.83 1.23
N THR A 233 4.10 -6.87 2.13
CA THR A 233 5.09 -5.80 1.98
C THR A 233 5.32 -5.11 3.34
N ALA A 234 6.53 -4.62 3.58
CA ALA A 234 6.83 -3.80 4.76
C ALA A 234 6.05 -2.48 4.80
N GLU A 235 5.51 -2.02 3.67
CA GLU A 235 4.61 -0.87 3.62
C GLU A 235 3.51 -0.95 4.69
N VAL A 236 2.89 -2.14 4.85
CA VAL A 236 1.75 -2.30 5.75
C VAL A 236 2.11 -1.95 7.20
N PRO A 237 3.07 -2.61 7.87
CA PRO A 237 3.40 -2.27 9.25
C PRO A 237 4.07 -0.90 9.39
N VAL A 238 4.94 -0.50 8.46
CA VAL A 238 5.71 0.73 8.61
C VAL A 238 4.84 1.98 8.42
N THR A 239 3.93 1.99 7.43
CA THR A 239 2.99 3.11 7.28
C THR A 239 2.06 3.23 8.50
N ASN A 240 1.68 2.11 9.11
CA ASN A 240 0.81 2.07 10.28
C ASN A 240 1.47 2.55 11.60
N ILE A 241 2.77 2.84 11.62
CA ILE A 241 3.43 3.54 12.73
C ILE A 241 2.73 4.88 13.01
N TYR A 242 2.21 5.51 11.96
CA TYR A 242 1.51 6.81 12.04
C TYR A 242 -0.02 6.70 12.01
N ARG A 243 -0.59 5.51 12.26
CA ARG A 243 -2.03 5.36 12.39
C ARG A 243 -2.55 6.07 13.64
N ASP A 244 -3.70 6.78 13.49
CA ASP A 244 -4.34 7.60 14.53
C ASP A 244 -3.42 8.71 15.10
N THR A 245 -2.46 9.20 14.30
CA THR A 245 -1.45 10.16 14.75
C THR A 245 -1.67 11.53 14.10
N ILE A 246 -1.39 12.59 14.87
CA ILE A 246 -1.25 13.94 14.37
C ILE A 246 0.24 14.28 14.40
N VAL A 247 0.88 14.29 13.23
CA VAL A 247 2.30 14.65 13.08
C VAL A 247 2.46 16.16 13.07
N LYS A 248 3.62 16.65 13.44
CA LYS A 248 3.96 18.06 13.32
C LYS A 248 4.42 18.36 11.90
N GLN A 249 4.06 19.54 11.40
CA GLN A 249 4.45 19.94 10.04
C GLN A 249 5.98 19.96 9.84
N GLU A 250 6.72 20.38 10.84
CA GLU A 250 8.19 20.43 10.81
C GLU A 250 8.86 19.05 10.75
N GLU A 251 8.13 17.97 11.04
CA GLU A 251 8.63 16.58 10.93
C GLU A 251 8.50 16.03 9.50
N LEU A 252 7.74 16.71 8.63
CA LEU A 252 7.50 16.29 7.25
C LEU A 252 8.60 16.81 6.29
N PRO A 253 9.06 16.01 5.32
CA PRO A 253 8.65 14.63 5.05
C PRO A 253 9.28 13.63 6.02
N ILE A 254 8.50 12.65 6.46
CA ILE A 254 8.99 11.50 7.24
C ILE A 254 9.46 10.43 6.26
N LYS A 255 10.72 10.01 6.36
CA LYS A 255 11.36 9.02 5.49
C LYS A 255 11.67 7.75 6.28
N MET A 256 11.14 6.61 5.83
CA MET A 256 11.26 5.32 6.50
C MET A 256 11.70 4.25 5.51
N THR A 257 12.56 3.33 5.96
CA THR A 257 12.92 2.13 5.20
C THR A 257 12.85 0.91 6.10
N ALA A 258 12.50 -0.23 5.50
CA ALA A 258 12.46 -1.50 6.21
C ALA A 258 12.72 -2.67 5.27
N TYR A 259 13.44 -3.65 5.76
CA TYR A 259 13.50 -4.99 5.19
C TYR A 259 12.39 -5.87 5.79
N SER A 260 11.77 -6.68 4.96
CA SER A 260 10.92 -7.77 5.45
C SER A 260 10.86 -8.94 4.45
N PRO A 261 10.63 -10.17 4.94
CA PRO A 261 9.98 -11.17 4.13
C PRO A 261 8.56 -10.69 3.79
N CYS A 262 8.13 -10.99 2.56
CA CYS A 262 6.81 -10.65 2.04
C CYS A 262 6.10 -11.94 1.66
N PHE A 263 4.81 -12.05 1.98
CA PHE A 263 4.03 -13.26 1.76
C PHE A 263 2.84 -12.94 0.85
N ARG A 264 2.79 -13.60 -0.31
CA ARG A 264 1.69 -13.46 -1.27
C ARG A 264 1.22 -14.84 -1.72
N ARG A 265 -0.10 -15.03 -1.74
CA ARG A 265 -0.69 -16.30 -2.19
C ARG A 265 -0.53 -16.54 -3.68
N GLU A 266 -0.20 -15.49 -4.45
CA GLU A 266 -0.04 -15.53 -5.91
C GLU A 266 -1.21 -16.22 -6.62
N ALA A 267 -2.42 -15.98 -6.11
CA ALA A 267 -3.64 -16.60 -6.60
C ALA A 267 -3.85 -16.29 -8.08
N GLY A 268 -4.08 -17.31 -8.88
CA GLY A 268 -4.31 -17.16 -10.32
C GLY A 268 -3.06 -17.08 -11.21
N SER A 269 -1.85 -17.25 -10.64
CA SER A 269 -0.61 -17.19 -11.41
C SER A 269 -0.19 -18.59 -11.90
N PHE A 270 0.06 -18.74 -13.22
CA PHE A 270 0.39 -20.01 -13.85
C PHE A 270 1.44 -19.87 -14.96
N GLY A 271 2.09 -20.99 -15.34
CA GLY A 271 2.88 -21.08 -16.54
C GLY A 271 4.32 -20.62 -16.42
N LYS A 272 4.86 -20.00 -17.50
CA LYS A 272 6.27 -19.58 -17.59
C LYS A 272 6.63 -18.48 -16.59
N ASP A 273 5.66 -17.68 -16.19
CA ASP A 273 5.87 -16.52 -15.30
C ASP A 273 6.15 -16.92 -13.84
N VAL A 274 5.92 -18.18 -13.46
CA VAL A 274 6.18 -18.70 -12.11
C VAL A 274 7.46 -19.55 -12.03
N ARG A 275 8.26 -19.59 -13.12
CA ARG A 275 9.49 -20.43 -13.12
C ARG A 275 10.64 -19.76 -12.36
N GLY A 276 11.31 -20.54 -11.52
CA GLY A 276 12.46 -20.07 -10.74
C GLY A 276 12.07 -18.97 -9.74
N LEU A 277 12.82 -17.86 -9.78
CA LEU A 277 12.64 -16.71 -8.89
C LEU A 277 11.68 -15.63 -9.46
N ASN A 278 11.08 -15.86 -10.63
CA ASN A 278 10.23 -14.85 -11.26
C ASN A 278 8.98 -14.51 -10.42
N ARG A 279 8.39 -15.54 -9.76
CA ARG A 279 7.22 -15.37 -8.90
C ARG A 279 7.21 -16.44 -7.81
N VAL A 280 7.22 -16.01 -6.56
CA VAL A 280 7.32 -16.89 -5.38
C VAL A 280 6.36 -16.41 -4.29
N HIS A 281 5.93 -17.34 -3.42
CA HIS A 281 4.97 -17.07 -2.35
C HIS A 281 5.59 -16.35 -1.15
N GLN A 282 6.88 -16.51 -0.96
CA GLN A 282 7.67 -15.81 0.04
C GLN A 282 8.92 -15.22 -0.63
N PHE A 283 9.17 -13.94 -0.39
CA PHE A 283 10.33 -13.23 -0.93
C PHE A 283 10.76 -12.09 -0.03
N GLU A 284 12.00 -11.69 -0.14
CA GLU A 284 12.57 -10.56 0.58
C GLU A 284 12.43 -9.28 -0.25
N LYS A 285 12.12 -8.18 0.45
CA LYS A 285 12.01 -6.84 -0.12
C LYS A 285 12.49 -5.79 0.87
N VAL A 286 13.23 -4.82 0.37
CA VAL A 286 13.49 -3.58 1.09
C VAL A 286 12.50 -2.54 0.56
N GLU A 287 11.83 -1.85 1.47
CA GLU A 287 10.80 -0.86 1.16
C GLU A 287 11.22 0.52 1.64
N ILE A 288 10.85 1.54 0.91
CA ILE A 288 10.94 2.95 1.30
C ILE A 288 9.55 3.55 1.36
N ILE A 289 9.26 4.27 2.45
CA ILE A 289 7.96 4.90 2.68
C ILE A 289 8.19 6.37 3.03
N GLN A 290 7.35 7.25 2.51
CA GLN A 290 7.34 8.64 2.92
C GLN A 290 5.94 9.10 3.29
N ILE A 291 5.87 9.96 4.31
CA ILE A 291 4.67 10.72 4.67
C ILE A 291 5.02 12.18 4.51
N THR A 292 4.22 12.94 3.76
CA THR A 292 4.52 14.31 3.39
C THR A 292 3.27 15.19 3.31
N GLU A 293 3.48 16.49 3.16
CA GLU A 293 2.43 17.46 2.85
C GLU A 293 1.85 17.20 1.45
N PRO A 294 0.55 17.42 1.23
CA PRO A 294 -0.10 17.20 -0.06
C PRO A 294 0.58 17.94 -1.22
N GLU A 295 0.99 19.17 -1.01
CA GLU A 295 1.56 20.06 -2.02
C GLU A 295 2.93 19.57 -2.53
N LYS A 296 3.65 18.82 -1.69
CA LYS A 296 5.00 18.31 -1.99
C LYS A 296 5.01 16.87 -2.51
N SER A 297 3.87 16.17 -2.45
CA SER A 297 3.85 14.71 -2.63
C SER A 297 4.29 14.24 -4.03
N TYR A 298 4.06 15.03 -5.07
CA TYR A 298 4.51 14.68 -6.42
C TYR A 298 6.02 14.95 -6.63
N ASP A 299 6.56 16.00 -6.01
CA ASP A 299 8.02 16.24 -5.99
C ASP A 299 8.73 15.11 -5.22
N VAL A 300 8.16 14.68 -4.09
CA VAL A 300 8.62 13.54 -3.31
C VAL A 300 8.57 12.24 -4.12
N LEU A 301 7.51 12.03 -4.92
CA LEU A 301 7.41 10.89 -5.82
C LEU A 301 8.57 10.88 -6.82
N ASP A 302 8.87 12.02 -7.45
CA ASP A 302 9.98 12.17 -8.40
C ASP A 302 11.34 11.93 -7.74
N GLU A 303 11.53 12.37 -6.49
CA GLU A 303 12.73 12.08 -5.71
C GLU A 303 12.88 10.57 -5.44
N MET A 304 11.80 9.89 -5.04
CA MET A 304 11.80 8.45 -4.81
C MET A 304 12.07 7.66 -6.09
N VAL A 305 11.50 8.07 -7.22
CA VAL A 305 11.77 7.46 -8.53
C VAL A 305 13.26 7.60 -8.89
N LYS A 306 13.85 8.79 -8.72
CA LYS A 306 15.29 9.02 -8.96
C LYS A 306 16.17 8.22 -8.00
N HIS A 307 15.74 8.03 -6.75
CA HIS A 307 16.46 7.25 -5.76
C HIS A 307 16.55 5.78 -6.16
N VAL A 308 15.44 5.16 -6.55
CA VAL A 308 15.40 3.76 -7.02
C VAL A 308 16.16 3.60 -8.35
N GLU A 309 16.03 4.56 -9.26
CA GLU A 309 16.79 4.55 -10.51
C GLU A 309 18.32 4.52 -10.29
N LYS A 310 18.81 5.38 -9.38
CA LYS A 310 20.24 5.40 -9.02
C LYS A 310 20.69 4.09 -8.40
N LEU A 311 19.84 3.44 -7.57
CA LEU A 311 20.16 2.14 -7.00
C LEU A 311 20.33 1.07 -8.09
N LEU A 312 19.47 1.04 -9.11
CA LEU A 312 19.61 0.13 -10.25
C LEU A 312 20.89 0.39 -11.06
N LEU A 313 21.26 1.67 -11.25
CA LEU A 313 22.52 2.04 -11.90
C LEU A 313 23.74 1.53 -11.14
N THR A 314 23.75 1.55 -9.80
CA THR A 314 24.85 1.00 -9.01
C THR A 314 24.97 -0.52 -9.09
N LEU A 315 23.87 -1.21 -9.42
CA LEU A 315 23.85 -2.64 -9.70
C LEU A 315 24.22 -2.98 -11.16
N GLU A 316 24.50 -1.97 -11.98
CA GLU A 316 24.86 -2.11 -13.39
C GLU A 316 23.81 -2.86 -14.23
N LEU A 317 22.54 -2.79 -13.82
CA LEU A 317 21.43 -3.50 -14.47
C LEU A 317 20.77 -2.61 -15.54
N PRO A 318 20.49 -3.14 -16.73
CA PRO A 318 19.70 -2.43 -17.75
C PRO A 318 18.24 -2.35 -17.29
N TYR A 319 17.70 -1.14 -17.28
CA TYR A 319 16.36 -0.89 -16.75
C TYR A 319 15.51 -0.04 -17.68
N ARG A 320 14.21 -0.09 -17.47
CA ARG A 320 13.25 0.91 -17.96
C ARG A 320 12.27 1.29 -16.85
N ILE A 321 11.76 2.50 -16.91
CA ILE A 321 10.77 3.04 -15.99
C ILE A 321 9.48 3.23 -16.76
N LEU A 322 8.40 2.64 -16.27
CA LEU A 322 7.07 2.70 -16.84
C LEU A 322 6.18 3.58 -15.97
N ARG A 323 5.43 4.49 -16.57
CA ARG A 323 4.30 5.12 -15.92
C ARG A 323 3.07 4.28 -16.23
N LEU A 324 2.43 3.74 -15.19
CA LEU A 324 1.32 2.82 -15.35
C LEU A 324 0.07 3.53 -15.87
N CYS A 325 -0.64 2.87 -16.77
CA CYS A 325 -1.95 3.29 -17.26
C CYS A 325 -3.04 2.98 -16.23
N GLY A 326 -4.22 3.54 -16.43
CA GLY A 326 -5.33 3.42 -15.49
C GLY A 326 -5.78 1.98 -15.23
N GLY A 327 -5.70 1.09 -16.22
CA GLY A 327 -6.12 -0.30 -16.12
C GLY A 327 -5.11 -1.21 -15.41
N ASP A 328 -3.83 -0.81 -15.34
CA ASP A 328 -2.76 -1.57 -14.68
C ASP A 328 -2.42 -1.05 -13.28
N MET A 329 -2.87 0.15 -12.95
CA MET A 329 -2.63 0.75 -11.63
C MET A 329 -3.30 0.00 -10.49
N GLY A 330 -2.60 -0.13 -9.37
CA GLY A 330 -3.16 -0.63 -8.11
C GLY A 330 -4.38 0.17 -7.63
N PHE A 331 -5.26 -0.51 -6.90
CA PHE A 331 -6.53 0.05 -6.40
C PHE A 331 -6.34 1.34 -5.58
N THR A 332 -5.30 1.40 -4.75
CA THR A 332 -5.06 2.49 -3.80
C THR A 332 -4.21 3.63 -4.33
N SER A 333 -3.47 3.45 -5.43
CA SER A 333 -2.53 4.46 -5.95
C SER A 333 -3.21 5.53 -6.78
N ALA A 334 -2.66 6.76 -6.74
CA ALA A 334 -3.04 7.88 -7.60
C ALA A 334 -2.09 8.03 -8.81
N LEU A 335 -0.83 7.65 -8.65
CA LEU A 335 0.18 7.58 -9.71
C LEU A 335 1.24 6.57 -9.32
N THR A 336 1.63 5.71 -10.28
CA THR A 336 2.62 4.66 -10.06
C THR A 336 3.64 4.64 -11.20
N TYR A 337 4.90 4.44 -10.82
CA TYR A 337 6.00 4.13 -11.72
C TYR A 337 6.56 2.76 -11.38
N ASP A 338 6.60 1.87 -12.36
CA ASP A 338 7.24 0.58 -12.24
C ASP A 338 8.63 0.59 -12.87
N PHE A 339 9.52 -0.14 -12.24
CA PHE A 339 10.88 -0.36 -12.73
C PHE A 339 11.01 -1.80 -13.17
N GLU A 340 11.44 -1.97 -14.38
CA GLU A 340 11.74 -3.28 -14.94
C GLU A 340 13.22 -3.37 -15.29
N VAL A 341 13.80 -4.54 -15.06
CA VAL A 341 15.16 -4.90 -15.45
C VAL A 341 15.12 -5.94 -16.55
N PHE A 342 15.97 -5.76 -17.55
CA PHE A 342 16.07 -6.72 -18.65
C PHE A 342 16.81 -7.97 -18.21
N SER A 343 16.13 -9.11 -18.28
CA SER A 343 16.71 -10.44 -18.09
C SER A 343 17.22 -10.94 -19.44
N ALA A 344 18.53 -10.97 -19.59
CA ALA A 344 19.16 -11.24 -20.89
C ALA A 344 19.00 -12.70 -21.35
N ALA A 345 18.97 -13.65 -20.43
CA ALA A 345 18.77 -15.07 -20.77
C ALA A 345 17.31 -15.45 -21.02
N GLN A 346 16.36 -14.67 -20.48
CA GLN A 346 14.93 -14.84 -20.76
C GLN A 346 14.45 -13.93 -21.91
N GLU A 347 15.29 -13.00 -22.35
CA GLU A 347 14.97 -11.98 -23.37
C GLU A 347 13.70 -11.18 -23.05
N ARG A 348 13.50 -10.83 -21.78
CA ARG A 348 12.30 -10.13 -21.31
C ARG A 348 12.61 -9.13 -20.18
N TRP A 349 11.70 -8.20 -20.00
CA TRP A 349 11.68 -7.28 -18.88
C TRP A 349 11.01 -7.92 -17.66
N LEU A 350 11.58 -7.73 -16.48
CA LEU A 350 11.06 -8.19 -15.19
C LEU A 350 10.88 -6.99 -14.27
N GLU A 351 9.68 -6.77 -13.78
CA GLU A 351 9.38 -5.77 -12.76
C GLU A 351 10.13 -6.07 -11.46
N VAL A 352 10.89 -5.11 -10.97
CA VAL A 352 11.72 -5.24 -9.75
C VAL A 352 11.36 -4.22 -8.68
N SER A 353 10.61 -3.20 -9.02
CA SER A 353 10.13 -2.17 -8.08
C SER A 353 8.88 -1.50 -8.63
N SER A 354 8.04 -1.04 -7.72
CA SER A 354 6.93 -0.14 -7.97
C SER A 354 7.01 1.02 -6.99
N VAL A 355 6.90 2.27 -7.47
CA VAL A 355 6.94 3.48 -6.66
C VAL A 355 5.63 4.25 -6.86
N SER A 356 4.89 4.48 -5.78
CA SER A 356 3.52 4.99 -5.83
C SER A 356 3.27 6.17 -4.91
N ASN A 357 2.44 7.10 -5.38
CA ASN A 357 1.80 8.12 -4.56
C ASN A 357 0.34 7.72 -4.33
N PHE A 358 -0.07 7.64 -3.07
CA PHE A 358 -1.45 7.31 -2.67
C PHE A 358 -2.27 8.55 -2.34
N GLU A 359 -1.67 9.73 -2.41
CA GLU A 359 -2.28 10.95 -1.90
C GLU A 359 -2.82 10.75 -0.47
N SER A 360 -4.01 11.21 -0.17
CA SER A 360 -4.62 11.02 1.16
C SER A 360 -5.39 9.70 1.33
N TYR A 361 -5.35 8.79 0.37
CA TYR A 361 -6.20 7.59 0.39
C TYR A 361 -5.93 6.68 1.59
N GLN A 362 -4.66 6.38 1.84
CA GLN A 362 -4.24 5.56 2.98
C GLN A 362 -4.30 6.37 4.28
N THR A 363 -3.79 7.59 4.28
CA THR A 363 -3.75 8.47 5.46
C THR A 363 -5.15 8.82 5.98
N HIS A 364 -6.16 8.90 5.10
CA HIS A 364 -7.55 9.04 5.50
C HIS A 364 -8.07 7.77 6.19
N ARG A 365 -7.75 6.55 5.68
CA ARG A 365 -8.11 5.29 6.33
C ARG A 365 -7.49 5.14 7.72
N MET A 366 -6.20 5.50 7.84
CA MET A 366 -5.44 5.38 9.08
C MET A 366 -5.49 6.62 9.97
N LYS A 367 -6.22 7.67 9.57
CA LYS A 367 -6.38 8.94 10.29
C LYS A 367 -5.05 9.64 10.61
N CYS A 368 -4.06 9.53 9.71
CA CYS A 368 -2.81 10.26 9.82
C CYS A 368 -3.00 11.69 9.31
N ARG A 369 -2.82 12.66 10.19
CA ARG A 369 -3.08 14.09 9.93
C ARG A 369 -1.91 14.93 10.41
N TYR A 370 -1.86 16.18 9.96
CA TYR A 370 -0.97 17.20 10.49
C TYR A 370 -1.73 18.54 10.62
N LYS A 371 -1.17 19.45 11.40
CA LYS A 371 -1.62 20.84 11.43
C LYS A 371 -0.77 21.65 10.48
N ASP A 372 -1.40 22.32 9.52
CA ASP A 372 -0.73 23.26 8.62
C ASP A 372 -0.33 24.57 9.35
N ALA A 373 0.36 25.46 8.63
CA ALA A 373 0.83 26.74 9.18
C ALA A 373 -0.29 27.64 9.74
N ASP A 374 -1.51 27.48 9.24
CA ASP A 374 -2.70 28.19 9.71
C ASP A 374 -3.39 27.47 10.88
N GLY A 375 -2.85 26.36 11.35
CA GLY A 375 -3.41 25.55 12.44
C GLY A 375 -4.56 24.64 12.04
N LYS A 376 -4.87 24.53 10.74
CA LYS A 376 -5.93 23.68 10.20
C LYS A 376 -5.47 22.25 10.08
N MET A 377 -6.36 21.32 10.43
CA MET A 377 -6.09 19.87 10.32
C MET A 377 -6.21 19.42 8.86
N GLN A 378 -5.14 18.82 8.35
CA GLN A 378 -5.03 18.24 7.01
C GLN A 378 -4.69 16.76 7.10
N PHE A 379 -5.12 15.97 6.10
CA PHE A 379 -4.56 14.63 5.90
C PHE A 379 -3.22 14.74 5.18
N ALA A 380 -2.20 14.07 5.70
CA ALA A 380 -0.95 13.95 4.99
C ALA A 380 -1.12 13.08 3.73
N HIS A 381 -0.13 13.10 2.83
CA HIS A 381 -0.03 12.14 1.73
C HIS A 381 0.97 11.05 2.09
N SER A 382 0.71 9.81 1.65
CA SER A 382 1.63 8.68 1.79
C SER A 382 2.15 8.24 0.42
N LEU A 383 3.41 7.83 0.41
CA LEU A 383 4.09 7.26 -0.74
C LEU A 383 4.86 6.02 -0.32
N ASN A 384 4.98 5.05 -1.21
CA ASN A 384 5.89 3.93 -1.02
C ASN A 384 6.69 3.64 -2.28
N GLY A 385 7.73 2.83 -2.12
CA GLY A 385 8.47 2.25 -3.23
C GLY A 385 9.31 1.07 -2.77
N SER A 386 9.49 0.10 -3.66
CA SER A 386 10.40 -1.00 -3.38
C SER A 386 11.84 -0.59 -3.71
N SER A 387 12.71 -0.71 -2.74
CA SER A 387 14.16 -0.49 -2.88
C SER A 387 14.92 -1.82 -2.74
N LEU A 388 14.72 -2.78 -3.39
CA LEU A 388 14.09 -3.46 -4.50
C LEU A 388 13.47 -4.80 -4.06
N ALA A 389 12.75 -5.51 -4.95
CA ALA A 389 12.30 -6.89 -4.72
C ALA A 389 13.42 -7.87 -5.10
N LEU A 390 13.96 -8.59 -4.10
CA LEU A 390 15.21 -9.34 -4.27
C LEU A 390 15.15 -10.50 -5.26
N PRO A 391 14.10 -11.33 -5.34
CA PRO A 391 14.16 -12.53 -6.19
C PRO A 391 14.43 -12.21 -7.66
N ARG A 392 13.75 -11.21 -8.21
CA ARG A 392 13.94 -10.81 -9.62
C ARG A 392 15.26 -10.07 -9.83
N ILE A 393 15.74 -9.32 -8.83
CA ILE A 393 17.08 -8.72 -8.85
C ILE A 393 18.14 -9.82 -8.85
N VAL A 394 18.02 -10.84 -7.99
CA VAL A 394 18.94 -12.01 -8.01
C VAL A 394 18.88 -12.70 -9.36
N ALA A 395 17.69 -12.98 -9.89
CA ALA A 395 17.56 -13.59 -11.21
C ALA A 395 18.31 -12.80 -12.30
N CYS A 396 18.09 -11.48 -12.36
CA CYS A 396 18.74 -10.62 -13.35
C CYS A 396 20.26 -10.50 -13.12
N LEU A 397 20.72 -10.40 -11.88
CA LEU A 397 22.15 -10.38 -11.56
C LEU A 397 22.84 -11.65 -12.00
N LEU A 398 22.25 -12.81 -11.71
CA LEU A 398 22.82 -14.10 -12.12
C LEU A 398 22.87 -14.23 -13.65
N GLU A 399 21.77 -13.91 -14.34
CA GLU A 399 21.69 -14.06 -15.79
C GLU A 399 22.58 -13.07 -16.55
N ASN A 400 22.52 -11.78 -16.15
CA ASN A 400 23.19 -10.73 -16.89
C ASN A 400 24.71 -10.71 -16.67
N ASN A 401 25.20 -11.30 -15.58
CA ASN A 401 26.62 -11.27 -15.21
C ASN A 401 27.30 -12.66 -15.28
N GLN A 402 26.64 -13.66 -15.87
CA GLN A 402 27.24 -14.97 -16.05
C GLN A 402 28.40 -14.92 -17.06
N VAL A 403 29.49 -15.61 -16.72
CA VAL A 403 30.69 -15.77 -17.53
C VAL A 403 31.11 -17.24 -17.55
N ALA A 404 32.08 -17.61 -18.37
CA ALA A 404 32.49 -19.00 -18.56
C ALA A 404 32.91 -19.71 -17.25
N ASP A 405 33.43 -19.00 -16.26
CA ASP A 405 34.00 -19.53 -15.03
C ASP A 405 33.29 -19.06 -13.75
N GLY A 406 32.06 -18.52 -13.86
CA GLY A 406 31.30 -18.05 -12.70
C GLY A 406 30.28 -16.97 -13.02
N ILE A 407 29.90 -16.21 -12.00
CA ILE A 407 28.98 -15.09 -12.10
C ILE A 407 29.64 -13.89 -11.44
N ASN A 408 29.93 -12.85 -12.19
CA ASN A 408 30.49 -11.62 -11.65
C ASN A 408 29.45 -10.89 -10.81
N LEU A 409 29.88 -10.18 -9.76
CA LEU A 409 29.02 -9.31 -8.98
C LEU A 409 29.39 -7.86 -9.21
N PRO A 410 28.42 -6.93 -9.22
CA PRO A 410 28.68 -5.50 -9.23
C PRO A 410 29.63 -5.10 -8.09
N GLU A 411 30.51 -4.13 -8.34
CA GLU A 411 31.56 -3.71 -7.39
C GLU A 411 30.96 -3.32 -6.01
N VAL A 412 29.82 -2.65 -6.01
CA VAL A 412 29.12 -2.22 -4.80
C VAL A 412 28.77 -3.37 -3.86
N LEU A 413 28.63 -4.60 -4.36
CA LEU A 413 28.30 -5.79 -3.57
C LEU A 413 29.55 -6.51 -3.02
N HIS A 414 30.76 -6.21 -3.50
CA HIS A 414 31.97 -6.97 -3.12
C HIS A 414 32.24 -6.93 -1.61
N ARG A 415 32.07 -5.77 -0.97
CA ARG A 415 32.29 -5.62 0.48
C ARG A 415 31.24 -6.41 1.30
N TYR A 416 30.03 -6.52 0.83
CA TYR A 416 28.93 -7.22 1.50
C TYR A 416 28.97 -8.72 1.27
N PHE A 417 29.28 -9.12 0.04
CA PHE A 417 29.37 -10.53 -0.34
C PHE A 417 30.74 -11.15 0.01
N GLY A 418 31.80 -10.34 0.06
CA GLY A 418 33.15 -10.76 0.42
C GLY A 418 33.92 -11.43 -0.73
N SER A 419 33.44 -11.33 -1.97
CA SER A 419 34.16 -11.66 -3.20
C SER A 419 33.52 -10.96 -4.39
N ALA A 420 34.28 -10.85 -5.49
CA ALA A 420 33.79 -10.28 -6.75
C ALA A 420 33.00 -11.28 -7.61
N LYS A 421 32.96 -12.56 -7.22
CA LYS A 421 32.38 -13.62 -8.05
C LYS A 421 31.73 -14.73 -7.21
N ILE A 422 30.65 -15.29 -7.74
CA ILE A 422 30.01 -16.53 -7.26
C ILE A 422 30.70 -17.75 -7.86
#